data_112a5f9f8f00e53ec911932f9d8cff02
#
_entry.id   112a5f9f8f00e53ec911932f9d8cff02
#
_cell.length_a   1.000
_cell.length_b   1.000
_cell.length_c   1.000
_cell.angle_alpha   90.00
_cell.angle_beta   90.00
_cell.angle_gamma   90.00
#
_symmetry.space_group_name_H-M   'P 1'
#
loop_
_entity.id
_entity.type
_entity.pdbx_description
1 polymer ?
#
loop_
_entity_poly.entity_id
_entity_poly.type
_entity_poly.pdbx_seq_one_letter_code
_entity_poly.pdbx_strand_id
1 'polypeptide(L)'
;MIVKKRVLINSIICLFVLVTVIGCGNIDGKTKVGTTDSKQENTEEIITEETVDEIGEEAAEVVVEEAEPEFEEFEIGLMALGDNLMHMGVVNTGKMEDGSYDYTFLFDGITDFLEDSDIKVINQETILGGNDLGFSGYPNFNSPTQVGDSIAEAGFNVVLHASNHSADKGIKGLLNCVSFWKTYPDILAVGIHEEAAESHEIPVLTIKGIDFAVLNYTYGPNLETMPSSIRGHLDMLCDWDKETGRIDFTKLHPQVIDDIQRAEEIADVTLIFPHWGTEYTTTPSTYQEEFALQMAEAGADLIIGTHPHVVQPVEWVERENGNRALCFYSLGNYVSTQQGALSMLEAMAWVRFLVTEDGVAILEEKTGVLPMVCHYNSGPTRIEDIYLLEDYSQEMADKHGIRNNA
;
A
#
# COMPACT_ATOMS: atom_id res chain seq x y z
N MET A 1 13.02 -1.97 -17.35
CA MET A 1 12.21 -1.91 -18.60
C MET A 1 10.99 -1.08 -18.28
N ILE A 2 10.75 0.01 -19.00
CA ILE A 2 9.78 1.04 -18.64
C ILE A 2 8.38 0.55 -19.01
N VAL A 3 7.46 0.58 -18.06
CA VAL A 3 6.03 0.34 -18.33
C VAL A 3 5.53 1.54 -19.13
N LYS A 4 5.22 1.35 -20.42
CA LYS A 4 4.70 2.42 -21.27
C LYS A 4 3.24 2.68 -20.94
N LYS A 5 2.94 3.58 -20.02
CA LYS A 5 1.64 4.22 -19.92
C LYS A 5 1.79 5.72 -20.07
N ARG A 6 0.83 6.32 -20.77
CA ARG A 6 0.77 7.76 -20.97
C ARG A 6 0.41 8.42 -19.64
N VAL A 7 1.38 9.07 -19.03
CA VAL A 7 1.11 10.03 -17.97
C VAL A 7 0.42 11.23 -18.64
N LEU A 8 -0.90 11.31 -18.53
CA LEU A 8 -1.65 12.53 -18.85
C LEU A 8 -1.45 13.46 -17.68
N ILE A 9 -0.46 14.33 -17.75
CA ILE A 9 -0.29 15.42 -16.79
C ILE A 9 -1.48 16.35 -16.99
N ASN A 10 -2.48 16.26 -16.11
CA ASN A 10 -3.53 17.26 -16.01
C ASN A 10 -2.94 18.53 -15.39
N SER A 11 -2.39 19.39 -16.24
CA SER A 11 -1.98 20.74 -15.85
C SER A 11 -3.21 21.49 -15.31
N ILE A 12 -3.32 21.61 -14.01
CA ILE A 12 -4.27 22.52 -13.38
C ILE A 12 -3.74 23.93 -13.63
N ILE A 13 -4.26 24.58 -14.67
CA ILE A 13 -4.04 26.00 -14.93
C ILE A 13 -4.78 26.79 -13.83
N CYS A 14 -4.05 27.20 -12.80
CA CYS A 14 -4.51 28.22 -11.87
C CYS A 14 -4.53 29.57 -12.59
N LEU A 15 -5.69 29.93 -13.16
CA LEU A 15 -5.93 31.24 -13.75
C LEU A 15 -6.02 32.29 -12.63
N PHE A 16 -4.91 32.97 -12.35
CA PHE A 16 -4.94 34.18 -11.52
C PHE A 16 -5.56 35.34 -12.31
N VAL A 17 -6.83 35.64 -12.03
CA VAL A 17 -7.48 36.86 -12.54
C VAL A 17 -6.96 38.05 -11.75
N LEU A 18 -6.07 38.82 -12.37
CA LEU A 18 -5.59 40.08 -11.83
C LEU A 18 -6.69 41.13 -12.09
N VAL A 19 -7.47 41.47 -11.07
CA VAL A 19 -8.42 42.60 -11.13
C VAL A 19 -7.65 43.89 -10.86
N THR A 20 -7.35 44.68 -11.91
CA THR A 20 -6.86 46.04 -11.77
C THR A 20 -8.05 46.96 -11.51
N VAL A 21 -8.17 47.47 -10.29
CA VAL A 21 -9.05 48.56 -9.93
C VAL A 21 -8.33 49.86 -10.15
N ILE A 22 -8.75 50.63 -11.14
CA ILE A 22 -8.35 52.06 -11.33
C ILE A 22 -9.24 52.89 -10.41
N GLY A 23 -8.62 53.54 -9.43
CA GLY A 23 -9.29 54.50 -8.57
C GLY A 23 -8.39 55.72 -8.41
N CYS A 24 -8.78 56.85 -9.04
CA CYS A 24 -8.21 58.18 -8.84
C CYS A 24 -8.55 58.74 -7.46
N GLY A 25 -7.60 59.42 -6.82
CA GLY A 25 -7.90 60.26 -5.66
C GLY A 25 -6.66 60.80 -4.99
N ASN A 26 -6.35 62.07 -5.26
CA ASN A 26 -5.36 62.91 -4.56
C ASN A 26 -5.65 63.03 -3.05
N ILE A 27 -4.61 63.27 -2.22
CA ILE A 27 -4.37 64.45 -1.39
C ILE A 27 -3.20 64.23 -0.40
N ASP A 28 -2.26 65.18 -0.46
CA ASP A 28 -1.25 65.72 0.46
C ASP A 28 -1.02 65.15 1.87
N GLY A 29 0.28 65.15 2.24
CA GLY A 29 0.68 65.28 3.65
C GLY A 29 2.12 64.81 4.01
N LYS A 30 3.06 65.71 3.81
CA LYS A 30 4.36 65.89 4.52
C LYS A 30 4.64 65.05 5.80
N THR A 31 5.81 64.44 5.99
CA THR A 31 6.99 65.04 6.66
C THR A 31 8.08 63.97 7.02
N LYS A 32 9.35 64.28 6.59
CA LYS A 32 10.66 64.21 7.20
C LYS A 32 11.21 62.94 7.87
N VAL A 33 12.34 62.51 7.38
CA VAL A 33 13.78 62.61 7.73
C VAL A 33 14.38 61.42 8.48
N GLY A 34 15.47 60.92 7.93
CA GLY A 34 16.45 60.05 8.59
C GLY A 34 17.45 59.43 7.62
N THR A 35 18.57 60.11 7.50
CA THR A 35 19.79 59.80 6.73
C THR A 35 20.55 58.61 7.25
N THR A 36 21.19 57.81 6.37
CA THR A 36 22.68 57.65 6.41
C THR A 36 23.20 56.94 5.16
N ASP A 37 24.32 57.48 4.71
CA ASP A 37 25.16 57.23 3.54
C ASP A 37 25.69 55.81 3.36
N SER A 38 25.87 55.40 2.07
CA SER A 38 27.19 55.00 1.59
C SER A 38 27.23 54.90 0.06
N LYS A 39 28.12 55.62 -0.47
CA LYS A 39 28.77 55.78 -1.79
C LYS A 39 28.60 54.71 -2.82
N GLN A 40 28.30 55.23 -3.98
CA GLN A 40 28.44 54.53 -5.26
C GLN A 40 29.13 55.47 -6.29
N GLU A 41 30.11 54.88 -6.98
CA GLU A 41 30.83 55.56 -8.10
C GLU A 41 29.99 55.52 -9.37
N ASN A 42 29.89 56.71 -9.99
CA ASN A 42 29.35 56.92 -11.32
C ASN A 42 30.42 56.66 -12.38
N THR A 43 30.02 56.01 -13.48
CA THR A 43 30.63 56.18 -14.79
C THR A 43 29.56 56.65 -15.77
N GLU A 44 29.59 57.92 -16.16
CA GLU A 44 28.83 58.50 -17.26
C GLU A 44 29.55 58.13 -18.59
N GLU A 45 28.80 57.54 -19.52
CA GLU A 45 29.19 57.56 -20.95
C GLU A 45 28.23 58.42 -21.74
N ILE A 46 28.84 59.37 -22.45
CA ILE A 46 28.24 60.39 -23.28
C ILE A 46 27.72 59.78 -24.56
N ILE A 47 26.44 59.92 -24.85
CA ILE A 47 25.88 59.59 -26.16
C ILE A 47 25.68 60.90 -26.94
N THR A 48 26.39 60.99 -28.05
CA THR A 48 26.22 62.06 -29.06
C THR A 48 25.02 61.70 -29.99
N GLU A 49 24.16 62.69 -30.19
CA GLU A 49 23.10 62.68 -31.21
C GLU A 49 23.70 62.63 -32.60
N GLU A 50 23.26 61.65 -33.41
CA GLU A 50 23.24 61.76 -34.88
C GLU A 50 22.08 60.98 -35.48
N THR A 51 21.20 61.75 -36.16
CA THR A 51 20.35 61.48 -37.33
C THR A 51 19.41 60.27 -37.33
N VAL A 52 18.13 60.64 -37.30
CA VAL A 52 16.96 59.86 -37.72
C VAL A 52 17.00 59.63 -39.24
N ASP A 53 17.00 58.38 -39.68
CA ASP A 53 16.53 58.01 -41.02
C ASP A 53 15.50 56.86 -40.91
N GLU A 54 14.40 57.00 -41.54
CA GLU A 54 13.23 56.13 -41.60
C GLU A 54 13.62 54.72 -42.07
N ILE A 55 13.36 53.71 -41.20
CA ILE A 55 13.23 52.33 -41.64
C ILE A 55 11.98 51.77 -40.93
N GLY A 56 11.07 51.17 -41.73
CA GLY A 56 9.75 50.74 -41.33
C GLY A 56 9.73 49.78 -40.15
N GLU A 57 8.73 49.97 -39.29
CA GLU A 57 8.30 49.05 -38.21
C GLU A 57 7.84 47.73 -38.83
N GLU A 58 8.73 46.75 -38.91
CA GLU A 58 8.36 45.35 -38.90
C GLU A 58 8.62 44.85 -37.48
N ALA A 59 7.58 44.96 -36.63
CA ALA A 59 7.62 44.36 -35.29
C ALA A 59 7.66 42.85 -35.45
N ALA A 60 8.87 42.29 -35.41
CA ALA A 60 9.05 40.86 -35.22
C ALA A 60 8.58 40.55 -33.79
N GLU A 61 7.38 39.98 -33.65
CA GLU A 61 6.92 39.35 -32.43
C GLU A 61 7.91 38.23 -32.06
N VAL A 62 8.80 38.50 -31.13
CA VAL A 62 9.65 37.47 -30.52
C VAL A 62 8.71 36.58 -29.70
N VAL A 63 8.23 35.50 -30.29
CA VAL A 63 7.59 34.40 -29.55
C VAL A 63 8.69 33.81 -28.69
N VAL A 64 8.71 34.20 -27.43
CA VAL A 64 9.50 33.51 -26.41
C VAL A 64 8.75 32.19 -26.16
N GLU A 65 9.25 31.13 -26.79
CA GLU A 65 8.84 29.78 -26.47
C GLU A 65 9.28 29.54 -25.03
N GLU A 66 8.32 29.64 -24.07
CA GLU A 66 8.60 29.22 -22.70
C GLU A 66 8.93 27.73 -22.76
N ALA A 67 10.17 27.39 -22.44
CA ALA A 67 10.58 26.00 -22.32
C ALA A 67 9.65 25.34 -21.28
N GLU A 68 8.99 24.25 -21.66
CA GLU A 68 8.23 23.46 -20.71
C GLU A 68 9.18 23.04 -19.58
N PRO A 69 8.74 23.08 -18.31
CA PRO A 69 9.59 22.66 -17.21
C PRO A 69 10.03 21.21 -17.42
N GLU A 70 11.33 20.95 -17.30
CA GLU A 70 11.87 19.59 -17.35
C GLU A 70 11.22 18.76 -16.25
N PHE A 71 10.77 17.54 -16.57
CA PHE A 71 10.21 16.61 -15.58
C PHE A 71 11.30 16.21 -14.59
N GLU A 72 11.09 16.44 -13.30
CA GLU A 72 11.98 15.98 -12.24
C GLU A 72 11.58 14.55 -11.83
N GLU A 73 12.51 13.60 -11.98
CA GLU A 73 12.33 12.23 -11.53
C GLU A 73 12.22 12.16 -10.02
N PHE A 74 11.33 11.29 -9.50
CA PHE A 74 11.15 11.10 -8.08
C PHE A 74 10.82 9.64 -7.73
N GLU A 75 10.97 9.31 -6.43
CA GLU A 75 10.68 7.97 -5.94
C GLU A 75 9.38 7.92 -5.13
N ILE A 76 8.72 6.76 -5.22
CA ILE A 76 7.59 6.37 -4.36
C ILE A 76 7.99 5.10 -3.63
N GLY A 77 7.88 5.12 -2.29
CA GLY A 77 8.17 3.98 -1.43
C GLY A 77 6.94 3.18 -1.09
N LEU A 78 7.01 1.86 -1.22
CA LEU A 78 6.01 0.93 -0.71
C LEU A 78 6.65 -0.01 0.31
N MET A 79 6.00 -0.15 1.47
CA MET A 79 6.24 -1.24 2.41
C MET A 79 4.99 -2.11 2.54
N ALA A 80 5.18 -3.44 2.68
CA ALA A 80 4.07 -4.35 2.94
C ALA A 80 4.45 -5.38 4.01
N LEU A 81 3.51 -5.62 4.92
CA LEU A 81 3.62 -6.60 5.99
C LEU A 81 2.72 -7.81 5.72
N GLY A 82 3.17 -8.98 6.16
CA GLY A 82 2.46 -10.24 6.06
C GLY A 82 1.26 -10.35 7.01
N ASP A 83 0.96 -11.57 7.44
CA ASP A 83 -0.26 -11.92 8.16
C ASP A 83 -0.29 -11.34 9.58
N ASN A 84 -1.14 -10.34 9.82
CA ASN A 84 -1.49 -9.89 11.17
C ASN A 84 -2.51 -10.87 11.76
N LEU A 85 -1.99 -11.94 12.35
CA LEU A 85 -2.75 -13.10 12.80
C LEU A 85 -3.02 -13.04 14.31
N MET A 86 -4.15 -12.46 14.68
CA MET A 86 -4.53 -12.14 16.06
C MET A 86 -4.96 -13.38 16.88
N HIS A 87 -4.02 -14.31 17.11
CA HIS A 87 -4.23 -15.36 18.10
C HIS A 87 -4.56 -14.79 19.48
N MET A 88 -5.20 -15.58 20.33
CA MET A 88 -5.54 -15.11 21.69
C MET A 88 -4.32 -14.66 22.51
N GLY A 89 -3.13 -15.17 22.22
CA GLY A 89 -1.88 -14.68 22.81
C GLY A 89 -1.62 -13.22 22.44
N VAL A 90 -1.77 -12.87 21.16
CA VAL A 90 -1.64 -11.48 20.65
C VAL A 90 -2.76 -10.62 21.25
N VAL A 91 -4.03 -11.06 21.16
CA VAL A 91 -5.19 -10.33 21.71
C VAL A 91 -4.99 -10.00 23.18
N ASN A 92 -4.51 -10.97 23.99
CA ASN A 92 -4.29 -10.77 25.41
C ASN A 92 -3.07 -9.89 25.72
N THR A 93 -2.12 -9.74 24.78
CA THR A 93 -0.98 -8.84 24.98
C THR A 93 -1.44 -7.39 24.99
N GLY A 94 -2.31 -7.01 24.07
CA GLY A 94 -2.83 -5.64 23.99
C GLY A 94 -3.88 -5.29 25.07
N LYS A 95 -4.27 -6.24 25.92
CA LYS A 95 -5.27 -5.97 26.96
C LYS A 95 -4.68 -5.16 28.11
N MET A 96 -5.25 -3.97 28.36
CA MET A 96 -4.87 -3.04 29.40
C MET A 96 -5.53 -3.38 30.75
N GLU A 97 -5.01 -2.78 31.84
CA GLU A 97 -5.53 -3.00 33.21
C GLU A 97 -6.98 -2.53 33.41
N ASP A 98 -7.39 -1.48 32.71
CA ASP A 98 -8.75 -0.93 32.72
C ASP A 98 -9.74 -1.72 31.86
N GLY A 99 -9.26 -2.75 31.16
CA GLY A 99 -10.04 -3.62 30.28
C GLY A 99 -10.15 -3.13 28.84
N SER A 100 -9.56 -2.00 28.50
CA SER A 100 -9.37 -1.55 27.10
C SER A 100 -8.31 -2.40 26.38
N TYR A 101 -8.10 -2.09 25.09
CA TYR A 101 -7.07 -2.75 24.27
C TYR A 101 -6.25 -1.71 23.54
N ASP A 102 -4.93 -1.95 23.43
CA ASP A 102 -3.97 -1.15 22.71
C ASP A 102 -2.95 -2.08 22.02
N TYR A 103 -2.73 -1.88 20.73
CA TYR A 103 -1.81 -2.67 19.91
C TYR A 103 -0.78 -1.81 19.19
N THR A 104 -0.65 -0.52 19.56
CA THR A 104 0.32 0.41 18.92
C THR A 104 1.75 -0.09 19.05
N PHE A 105 2.09 -0.73 20.17
CA PHE A 105 3.40 -1.32 20.43
C PHE A 105 3.86 -2.33 19.34
N LEU A 106 2.92 -2.95 18.61
CA LEU A 106 3.26 -3.88 17.54
C LEU A 106 4.04 -3.20 16.40
N PHE A 107 3.96 -1.88 16.27
CA PHE A 107 4.55 -1.11 15.18
C PHE A 107 5.77 -0.29 15.60
N ASP A 108 6.16 -0.32 16.88
CA ASP A 108 7.28 0.47 17.41
C ASP A 108 8.61 0.15 16.69
N GLY A 109 8.87 -1.15 16.43
CA GLY A 109 10.10 -1.62 15.78
C GLY A 109 10.24 -1.27 14.29
N ILE A 110 9.18 -0.73 13.65
CA ILE A 110 9.16 -0.41 12.22
C ILE A 110 8.83 1.05 11.92
N THR A 111 8.83 1.92 12.93
CA THR A 111 8.44 3.33 12.80
C THR A 111 9.22 4.06 11.70
N ASP A 112 10.54 3.91 11.64
CA ASP A 112 11.38 4.56 10.63
C ASP A 112 10.98 4.15 9.20
N PHE A 113 10.58 2.89 9.00
CA PHE A 113 10.11 2.39 7.70
C PHE A 113 8.72 2.91 7.35
N LEU A 114 7.85 3.06 8.35
CA LEU A 114 6.54 3.68 8.18
C LEU A 114 6.68 5.14 7.76
N GLU A 115 7.63 5.88 8.34
CA GLU A 115 7.89 7.27 7.99
C GLU A 115 8.49 7.43 6.58
N ASP A 116 9.35 6.47 6.14
CA ASP A 116 10.02 6.51 4.83
C ASP A 116 9.18 5.89 3.68
N SER A 117 7.95 5.46 3.96
CA SER A 117 7.07 4.85 2.96
C SER A 117 5.86 5.73 2.64
N ASP A 118 5.53 5.81 1.35
CA ASP A 118 4.34 6.49 0.85
C ASP A 118 3.11 5.55 0.85
N ILE A 119 3.32 4.27 0.49
CA ILE A 119 2.31 3.21 0.47
C ILE A 119 2.64 2.20 1.56
N LYS A 120 1.74 2.03 2.51
CA LYS A 120 1.92 1.20 3.71
C LYS A 120 0.82 0.16 3.78
N VAL A 121 1.18 -1.09 3.53
CA VAL A 121 0.24 -2.20 3.38
C VAL A 121 0.38 -3.18 4.54
N ILE A 122 -0.73 -3.63 5.09
CA ILE A 122 -0.77 -4.74 6.07
C ILE A 122 -1.87 -5.74 5.72
N ASN A 123 -1.56 -7.03 5.78
CA ASN A 123 -2.58 -8.06 5.68
C ASN A 123 -3.23 -8.31 7.04
N GLN A 124 -4.38 -7.69 7.30
CA GLN A 124 -5.19 -7.97 8.49
C GLN A 124 -5.98 -9.26 8.26
N GLU A 125 -5.34 -10.39 8.50
CA GLU A 125 -5.87 -11.71 8.18
C GLU A 125 -7.12 -12.04 8.99
N THR A 126 -7.12 -11.72 10.30
CA THR A 126 -8.23 -12.03 11.20
C THR A 126 -9.26 -10.92 11.21
N ILE A 127 -10.53 -11.30 11.04
CA ILE A 127 -11.62 -10.34 10.91
C ILE A 127 -11.79 -9.43 12.14
N LEU A 128 -12.06 -8.15 11.92
CA LEU A 128 -12.47 -7.17 12.94
C LEU A 128 -13.99 -7.17 13.07
N GLY A 129 -14.55 -8.30 13.49
CA GLY A 129 -16.00 -8.54 13.45
C GLY A 129 -16.80 -7.84 14.55
N GLY A 130 -16.14 -7.07 15.43
CA GLY A 130 -16.78 -6.29 16.50
C GLY A 130 -16.91 -7.02 17.83
N ASN A 131 -17.01 -6.21 18.89
CA ASN A 131 -17.01 -6.69 20.30
C ASN A 131 -18.25 -7.50 20.65
N ASP A 132 -19.38 -7.26 19.99
CA ASP A 132 -20.66 -7.94 20.22
C ASP A 132 -20.64 -9.42 19.77
N LEU A 133 -19.67 -9.81 18.92
CA LEU A 133 -19.47 -11.21 18.51
C LEU A 133 -18.51 -11.97 19.44
N GLY A 134 -17.93 -11.29 20.44
CA GLY A 134 -16.93 -11.84 21.35
C GLY A 134 -15.61 -12.16 20.65
N PHE A 135 -14.49 -11.93 21.35
CA PHE A 135 -13.17 -12.22 20.79
C PHE A 135 -12.87 -13.72 20.83
N SER A 136 -12.21 -14.21 19.79
CA SER A 136 -11.81 -15.61 19.68
C SER A 136 -10.56 -15.75 18.78
N GLY A 137 -9.74 -16.76 19.09
CA GLY A 137 -8.63 -17.19 18.27
C GLY A 137 -9.00 -18.39 17.38
N TYR A 138 -7.96 -19.13 16.96
CA TYR A 138 -8.11 -20.33 16.15
C TYR A 138 -9.17 -21.30 16.71
N PRO A 139 -10.01 -21.95 15.88
CA PRO A 139 -10.01 -21.86 14.41
C PRO A 139 -10.92 -20.76 13.82
N ASN A 140 -11.73 -20.07 14.62
CA ASN A 140 -12.69 -19.07 14.14
C ASN A 140 -12.41 -17.73 14.83
N PHE A 141 -11.58 -16.93 14.20
CA PHE A 141 -11.10 -15.67 14.76
C PHE A 141 -12.17 -14.59 14.84
N ASN A 142 -12.02 -13.73 15.82
CA ASN A 142 -12.62 -12.41 15.89
C ASN A 142 -11.73 -11.51 16.73
N SER A 143 -11.16 -10.50 16.12
CA SER A 143 -10.22 -9.59 16.76
C SER A 143 -10.92 -8.34 17.29
N PRO A 144 -10.39 -7.69 18.36
CA PRO A 144 -10.83 -6.38 18.79
C PRO A 144 -10.67 -5.34 17.67
N THR A 145 -11.64 -4.43 17.53
CA THR A 145 -11.54 -3.33 16.57
C THR A 145 -10.37 -2.38 16.86
N GLN A 146 -9.88 -2.35 18.12
CA GLN A 146 -8.69 -1.61 18.52
C GLN A 146 -7.41 -2.03 17.77
N VAL A 147 -7.38 -3.24 17.18
CA VAL A 147 -6.31 -3.62 16.24
C VAL A 147 -6.33 -2.70 15.02
N GLY A 148 -7.51 -2.46 14.47
CA GLY A 148 -7.69 -1.52 13.36
C GLY A 148 -7.40 -0.08 13.75
N ASP A 149 -7.78 0.35 14.97
CA ASP A 149 -7.46 1.67 15.51
C ASP A 149 -5.92 1.85 15.55
N SER A 150 -5.18 0.84 16.03
CA SER A 150 -3.70 0.88 16.10
C SER A 150 -3.04 0.82 14.72
N ILE A 151 -3.60 0.09 13.74
CA ILE A 151 -3.15 0.10 12.35
C ILE A 151 -3.30 1.52 11.75
N ALA A 152 -4.44 2.17 12.01
CA ALA A 152 -4.69 3.53 11.55
C ALA A 152 -3.73 4.54 12.20
N GLU A 153 -3.49 4.42 13.51
CA GLU A 153 -2.58 5.28 14.27
C GLU A 153 -1.13 5.13 13.80
N ALA A 154 -0.71 3.91 13.44
CA ALA A 154 0.61 3.65 12.85
C ALA A 154 0.78 4.24 11.44
N GLY A 155 -0.32 4.70 10.81
CA GLY A 155 -0.30 5.40 9.53
C GLY A 155 -0.36 4.50 8.31
N PHE A 156 -0.82 3.25 8.43
CA PHE A 156 -1.12 2.41 7.27
C PHE A 156 -2.24 3.03 6.43
N ASN A 157 -2.09 3.01 5.12
CA ASN A 157 -3.08 3.53 4.18
C ASN A 157 -3.71 2.46 3.28
N VAL A 158 -3.22 1.21 3.35
CA VAL A 158 -3.83 0.04 2.68
C VAL A 158 -3.94 -1.12 3.67
N VAL A 159 -5.14 -1.66 3.84
CA VAL A 159 -5.40 -2.83 4.69
C VAL A 159 -6.10 -3.92 3.89
N LEU A 160 -5.48 -5.10 3.85
CA LEU A 160 -5.97 -6.25 3.10
C LEU A 160 -6.88 -7.09 4.00
N HIS A 161 -8.04 -7.48 3.51
CA HIS A 161 -9.03 -8.27 4.25
C HIS A 161 -9.54 -9.52 3.51
N ALA A 162 -9.17 -9.74 2.23
CA ALA A 162 -9.47 -11.00 1.58
C ALA A 162 -8.51 -12.09 2.08
N SER A 163 -8.94 -12.82 3.10
CA SER A 163 -8.21 -13.94 3.71
C SER A 163 -9.14 -15.14 3.91
N ASN A 164 -8.59 -16.29 4.28
CA ASN A 164 -9.35 -17.47 4.67
C ASN A 164 -10.15 -17.26 5.97
N HIS A 165 -9.83 -16.23 6.77
CA HIS A 165 -10.49 -15.87 8.02
C HIS A 165 -11.49 -14.72 7.90
N SER A 166 -11.71 -14.17 6.71
CA SER A 166 -12.68 -13.07 6.47
C SER A 166 -14.13 -13.45 6.83
N ALA A 167 -14.47 -14.74 6.71
CA ALA A 167 -15.81 -15.25 6.94
C ALA A 167 -16.01 -15.96 8.31
N ASP A 168 -15.04 -15.93 9.21
CA ASP A 168 -15.07 -16.66 10.50
C ASP A 168 -16.27 -16.30 11.38
N LYS A 169 -16.81 -15.10 11.27
CA LYS A 169 -18.02 -14.65 11.94
C LYS A 169 -19.21 -14.47 10.99
N GLY A 170 -19.15 -15.15 9.84
CA GLY A 170 -20.16 -15.07 8.80
C GLY A 170 -20.33 -13.66 8.24
N ILE A 171 -21.41 -13.45 7.51
CA ILE A 171 -21.70 -12.14 6.90
C ILE A 171 -21.78 -11.01 7.92
N LYS A 172 -22.23 -11.27 9.16
CA LYS A 172 -22.32 -10.24 10.19
C LYS A 172 -20.94 -9.71 10.56
N GLY A 173 -19.95 -10.61 10.78
CA GLY A 173 -18.58 -10.22 11.10
C GLY A 173 -17.93 -9.45 9.97
N LEU A 174 -18.13 -9.89 8.73
CA LEU A 174 -17.62 -9.22 7.55
C LEU A 174 -18.19 -7.80 7.40
N LEU A 175 -19.51 -7.64 7.50
CA LEU A 175 -20.15 -6.31 7.42
C LEU A 175 -19.78 -5.38 8.58
N ASN A 176 -19.55 -5.92 9.78
CA ASN A 176 -19.05 -5.14 10.92
C ASN A 176 -17.63 -4.61 10.61
N CYS A 177 -16.77 -5.44 10.02
CA CYS A 177 -15.41 -5.03 9.61
C CYS A 177 -15.45 -3.93 8.55
N VAL A 178 -16.26 -4.10 7.50
CA VAL A 178 -16.46 -3.04 6.49
C VAL A 178 -16.95 -1.75 7.14
N SER A 179 -17.93 -1.84 8.04
CA SER A 179 -18.48 -0.67 8.75
C SER A 179 -17.44 0.01 9.63
N PHE A 180 -16.54 -0.76 10.24
CA PHE A 180 -15.42 -0.23 11.03
C PHE A 180 -14.50 0.62 10.13
N TRP A 181 -14.03 0.07 9.01
CA TRP A 181 -13.10 0.79 8.11
C TRP A 181 -13.72 2.03 7.46
N LYS A 182 -15.04 2.09 7.30
CA LYS A 182 -15.72 3.32 6.86
C LYS A 182 -15.54 4.50 7.83
N THR A 183 -15.11 4.25 9.07
CA THR A 183 -14.77 5.33 10.02
C THR A 183 -13.38 5.92 9.77
N TYR A 184 -12.57 5.29 8.90
CA TYR A 184 -11.24 5.70 8.47
C TYR A 184 -11.20 5.92 6.95
N PRO A 185 -11.81 7.00 6.42
CA PRO A 185 -11.99 7.20 4.98
C PRO A 185 -10.67 7.36 4.20
N ASP A 186 -9.57 7.69 4.89
CA ASP A 186 -8.25 7.83 4.29
C ASP A 186 -7.50 6.49 4.19
N ILE A 187 -8.07 5.40 4.71
CA ILE A 187 -7.51 4.05 4.63
C ILE A 187 -8.28 3.24 3.59
N LEU A 188 -7.56 2.70 2.63
CA LEU A 188 -8.10 1.82 1.61
C LEU A 188 -8.15 0.38 2.15
N ALA A 189 -9.32 -0.02 2.69
CA ALA A 189 -9.57 -1.41 3.10
C ALA A 189 -10.16 -2.19 1.93
N VAL A 190 -9.48 -3.24 1.50
CA VAL A 190 -9.77 -3.97 0.25
C VAL A 190 -10.04 -5.45 0.49
N GLY A 191 -10.70 -6.10 -0.47
CA GLY A 191 -10.96 -7.54 -0.49
C GLY A 191 -12.28 -7.96 0.14
N ILE A 192 -13.00 -7.04 0.84
CA ILE A 192 -14.33 -7.27 1.40
C ILE A 192 -15.26 -6.10 1.10
N HIS A 193 -16.54 -6.38 0.89
CA HIS A 193 -17.51 -5.40 0.41
C HIS A 193 -18.81 -5.38 1.22
N GLU A 194 -19.42 -4.20 1.34
CA GLU A 194 -20.73 -4.03 1.99
C GLU A 194 -21.86 -4.62 1.16
N GLU A 195 -21.83 -4.40 -0.14
CA GLU A 195 -22.84 -4.89 -1.07
C GLU A 195 -22.31 -6.06 -1.89
N ALA A 196 -23.14 -7.10 -2.04
CA ALA A 196 -22.79 -8.24 -2.85
C ALA A 196 -22.89 -7.90 -4.33
N ALA A 197 -21.80 -8.10 -5.07
CA ALA A 197 -21.75 -7.95 -6.52
C ALA A 197 -20.85 -9.01 -7.15
N GLU A 198 -21.03 -9.26 -8.46
CA GLU A 198 -20.11 -10.13 -9.22
C GLU A 198 -18.80 -9.42 -9.55
N SER A 199 -18.81 -8.08 -9.61
CA SER A 199 -17.66 -7.22 -9.86
C SER A 199 -17.83 -5.92 -9.07
N HIS A 200 -16.73 -5.41 -8.51
CA HIS A 200 -16.67 -4.16 -7.77
C HIS A 200 -15.89 -3.08 -8.54
N GLU A 201 -15.94 -1.86 -8.07
CA GLU A 201 -15.04 -0.80 -8.55
C GLU A 201 -13.60 -1.19 -8.19
N ILE A 202 -12.66 -0.86 -9.08
CA ILE A 202 -11.23 -1.08 -8.81
C ILE A 202 -10.77 -0.01 -7.81
N PRO A 203 -10.28 -0.42 -6.62
CA PRO A 203 -9.74 0.52 -5.65
C PRO A 203 -8.46 1.16 -6.18
N VAL A 204 -8.37 2.50 -6.14
CA VAL A 204 -7.20 3.26 -6.61
C VAL A 204 -6.69 4.15 -5.48
N LEU A 205 -5.38 4.09 -5.24
CA LEU A 205 -4.66 4.97 -4.33
C LEU A 205 -3.77 5.92 -5.13
N THR A 206 -4.03 7.23 -5.05
CA THR A 206 -3.20 8.24 -5.73
C THR A 206 -2.09 8.74 -4.81
N ILE A 207 -0.84 8.53 -5.18
CA ILE A 207 0.36 8.96 -4.45
C ILE A 207 1.22 9.85 -5.33
N LYS A 208 1.46 11.09 -4.93
CA LYS A 208 2.28 12.07 -5.68
C LYS A 208 1.85 12.22 -7.15
N GLY A 209 0.57 12.01 -7.44
CA GLY A 209 -0.02 12.12 -8.78
C GLY A 209 0.08 10.84 -9.63
N ILE A 210 0.55 9.72 -9.06
CA ILE A 210 0.57 8.39 -9.67
C ILE A 210 -0.56 7.56 -9.09
N ASP A 211 -1.31 6.89 -9.95
CA ASP A 211 -2.46 6.06 -9.58
C ASP A 211 -2.05 4.59 -9.46
N PHE A 212 -2.26 4.03 -8.27
CA PHE A 212 -2.02 2.63 -7.95
C PHE A 212 -3.35 1.90 -7.81
N ALA A 213 -3.65 0.96 -8.69
CA ALA A 213 -4.74 0.02 -8.46
C ALA A 213 -4.34 -1.01 -7.41
N VAL A 214 -5.21 -1.27 -6.43
CA VAL A 214 -4.92 -2.16 -5.29
C VAL A 214 -5.94 -3.27 -5.24
N LEU A 215 -5.55 -4.50 -5.57
CA LEU A 215 -6.42 -5.66 -5.66
C LEU A 215 -6.01 -6.72 -4.64
N ASN A 216 -6.98 -7.23 -3.85
CA ASN A 216 -6.74 -8.23 -2.82
C ASN A 216 -7.74 -9.38 -2.95
N TYR A 217 -7.25 -10.61 -3.01
CA TYR A 217 -8.06 -11.81 -3.23
C TYR A 217 -7.66 -12.94 -2.31
N THR A 218 -8.62 -13.78 -1.89
CA THR A 218 -8.32 -15.01 -1.13
C THR A 218 -8.66 -16.27 -1.94
N TYR A 219 -7.86 -17.32 -1.74
CA TYR A 219 -8.17 -18.64 -2.30
C TYR A 219 -9.55 -19.16 -1.85
N GLY A 220 -10.04 -18.71 -0.70
CA GLY A 220 -11.37 -18.99 -0.17
C GLY A 220 -11.46 -18.87 1.34
N PRO A 221 -12.66 -18.80 1.91
CA PRO A 221 -12.87 -19.01 3.33
C PRO A 221 -12.52 -20.46 3.66
N ASN A 222 -12.09 -20.78 4.87
CA ASN A 222 -11.70 -22.14 5.31
C ASN A 222 -12.86 -23.19 5.18
N LEU A 223 -13.48 -23.23 4.02
CA LEU A 223 -14.61 -24.08 3.66
C LEU A 223 -14.43 -24.62 2.25
N GLU A 224 -14.91 -25.85 1.99
CA GLU A 224 -14.91 -26.44 0.64
C GLU A 224 -15.92 -25.77 -0.31
N THR A 225 -16.87 -25.03 0.26
CA THR A 225 -17.93 -24.38 -0.51
C THR A 225 -18.09 -22.92 -0.08
N MET A 226 -18.24 -22.04 -1.04
CA MET A 226 -18.52 -20.63 -0.83
C MET A 226 -19.92 -20.43 -0.26
N PRO A 227 -20.08 -19.94 0.99
CA PRO A 227 -21.39 -19.72 1.58
C PRO A 227 -22.19 -18.68 0.77
N SER A 228 -23.46 -18.96 0.51
CA SER A 228 -24.31 -18.05 -0.26
C SER A 228 -24.45 -16.66 0.33
N SER A 229 -24.33 -16.52 1.66
CA SER A 229 -24.39 -15.24 2.36
C SER A 229 -23.11 -14.40 2.23
N ILE A 230 -22.01 -14.98 1.76
CA ILE A 230 -20.71 -14.29 1.61
C ILE A 230 -20.41 -13.98 0.14
N ARG A 231 -21.10 -14.67 -0.79
CA ARG A 231 -20.92 -14.51 -2.24
C ARG A 231 -21.05 -13.05 -2.65
N GLY A 232 -20.04 -12.54 -3.36
CA GLY A 232 -19.98 -11.16 -3.81
C GLY A 232 -19.66 -10.13 -2.73
N HIS A 233 -19.44 -10.55 -1.46
CA HIS A 233 -18.91 -9.70 -0.39
C HIS A 233 -17.42 -9.93 -0.11
N LEU A 234 -16.83 -10.99 -0.68
CA LEU A 234 -15.43 -11.39 -0.52
C LEU A 234 -14.82 -11.63 -1.89
N ASP A 235 -13.68 -11.00 -2.15
CA ASP A 235 -12.96 -11.16 -3.42
C ASP A 235 -12.21 -12.49 -3.45
N MET A 236 -12.57 -13.32 -4.42
CA MET A 236 -12.10 -14.69 -4.55
C MET A 236 -10.98 -14.81 -5.58
N LEU A 237 -9.87 -15.42 -5.17
CA LEU A 237 -8.78 -15.81 -6.06
C LEU A 237 -9.11 -17.06 -6.85
N CYS A 238 -9.69 -18.07 -6.17
CA CYS A 238 -10.04 -19.35 -6.80
C CYS A 238 -11.45 -19.35 -7.34
N ASP A 239 -11.65 -20.01 -8.50
CA ASP A 239 -12.96 -20.18 -9.13
C ASP A 239 -13.85 -21.12 -8.31
N TRP A 240 -15.15 -21.01 -8.48
CA TRP A 240 -16.12 -21.82 -7.78
C TRP A 240 -17.36 -22.08 -8.64
N ASP A 241 -17.94 -23.24 -8.47
CA ASP A 241 -19.17 -23.63 -9.16
C ASP A 241 -20.37 -22.81 -8.65
N LYS A 242 -21.00 -22.04 -9.53
CA LYS A 242 -22.10 -21.11 -9.18
C LYS A 242 -23.35 -21.80 -8.63
N GLU A 243 -23.58 -23.08 -8.96
CA GLU A 243 -24.75 -23.86 -8.51
C GLU A 243 -24.51 -24.46 -7.12
N THR A 244 -23.38 -25.16 -6.96
CA THR A 244 -23.03 -25.88 -5.73
C THR A 244 -22.27 -25.05 -4.73
N GLY A 245 -21.60 -23.99 -5.17
CA GLY A 245 -20.67 -23.18 -4.39
C GLY A 245 -19.31 -23.82 -4.20
N ARG A 246 -19.06 -25.02 -4.75
CA ARG A 246 -17.79 -25.73 -4.55
C ARG A 246 -16.63 -24.96 -5.15
N ILE A 247 -15.59 -24.71 -4.34
CA ILE A 247 -14.40 -23.98 -4.75
C ILE A 247 -13.44 -24.94 -5.48
N ASP A 248 -12.91 -24.50 -6.60
CA ASP A 248 -11.84 -25.15 -7.35
C ASP A 248 -10.51 -24.46 -7.05
N PHE A 249 -9.77 -24.96 -6.07
CA PHE A 249 -8.49 -24.40 -5.63
C PHE A 249 -7.37 -24.51 -6.68
N THR A 250 -7.65 -25.15 -7.82
CA THR A 250 -6.68 -25.32 -8.91
C THR A 250 -6.89 -24.33 -10.06
N LYS A 251 -7.92 -23.48 -9.95
CA LYS A 251 -8.32 -22.60 -11.03
C LYS A 251 -8.46 -21.15 -10.56
N LEU A 252 -7.77 -20.25 -11.23
CA LEU A 252 -7.90 -18.81 -10.99
C LEU A 252 -9.31 -18.35 -11.39
N HIS A 253 -9.95 -17.52 -10.53
CA HIS A 253 -11.26 -16.95 -10.82
C HIS A 253 -11.16 -15.99 -12.01
N PRO A 254 -12.03 -16.10 -13.05
CA PRO A 254 -11.95 -15.24 -14.23
C PRO A 254 -12.03 -13.74 -13.91
N GLN A 255 -12.76 -13.36 -12.85
CA GLN A 255 -12.88 -11.96 -12.43
C GLN A 255 -11.53 -11.34 -12.05
N VAL A 256 -10.58 -12.12 -11.54
CA VAL A 256 -9.21 -11.62 -11.21
C VAL A 256 -8.54 -11.07 -12.47
N ILE A 257 -8.64 -11.79 -13.58
CA ILE A 257 -8.05 -11.35 -14.86
C ILE A 257 -8.79 -10.12 -15.40
N ASP A 258 -10.12 -10.12 -15.35
CA ASP A 258 -10.93 -8.99 -15.79
C ASP A 258 -10.63 -7.72 -14.97
N ASP A 259 -10.48 -7.86 -13.65
CA ASP A 259 -10.17 -6.74 -12.75
C ASP A 259 -8.77 -6.18 -12.98
N ILE A 260 -7.76 -7.05 -13.20
CA ILE A 260 -6.40 -6.62 -13.55
C ILE A 260 -6.41 -5.83 -14.87
N GLN A 261 -7.12 -6.33 -15.89
CA GLN A 261 -7.22 -5.64 -17.18
C GLN A 261 -7.92 -4.28 -17.05
N ARG A 262 -8.95 -4.18 -16.21
CA ARG A 262 -9.61 -2.90 -15.90
C ARG A 262 -8.70 -1.95 -15.11
N ALA A 263 -7.91 -2.50 -14.18
CA ALA A 263 -6.90 -1.72 -13.44
C ALA A 263 -5.87 -1.10 -14.38
N GLU A 264 -5.41 -1.86 -15.37
CA GLU A 264 -4.50 -1.41 -16.41
C GLU A 264 -5.03 -0.24 -17.27
N GLU A 265 -6.36 -0.09 -17.36
CA GLU A 265 -6.99 1.01 -18.09
C GLU A 265 -7.04 2.32 -17.31
N ILE A 266 -7.01 2.26 -15.96
CA ILE A 266 -7.30 3.40 -15.09
C ILE A 266 -6.16 3.77 -14.13
N ALA A 267 -5.13 2.94 -13.99
CA ALA A 267 -4.01 3.19 -13.08
C ALA A 267 -2.65 3.10 -13.80
N ASP A 268 -1.64 3.70 -13.20
CA ASP A 268 -0.26 3.67 -13.70
C ASP A 268 0.48 2.40 -13.26
N VAL A 269 0.08 1.83 -12.11
CA VAL A 269 0.68 0.63 -11.50
C VAL A 269 -0.42 -0.26 -10.95
N THR A 270 -0.37 -1.57 -11.23
CA THR A 270 -1.32 -2.56 -10.73
C THR A 270 -0.68 -3.44 -9.66
N LEU A 271 -1.16 -3.28 -8.41
CA LEU A 271 -0.71 -4.03 -7.23
C LEU A 271 -1.69 -5.14 -6.90
N ILE A 272 -1.21 -6.38 -6.78
CA ILE A 272 -2.03 -7.55 -6.46
C ILE A 272 -1.57 -8.18 -5.15
N PHE A 273 -2.51 -8.43 -4.25
CA PHE A 273 -2.26 -9.04 -2.94
C PHE A 273 -3.07 -10.33 -2.80
N PRO A 274 -2.56 -11.49 -3.29
CA PRO A 274 -3.23 -12.75 -3.14
C PRO A 274 -2.96 -13.40 -1.79
N HIS A 275 -4.00 -13.88 -1.11
CA HIS A 275 -3.93 -14.74 0.05
C HIS A 275 -4.08 -16.18 -0.40
N TRP A 276 -2.97 -16.93 -0.52
CA TRP A 276 -2.87 -18.16 -1.30
C TRP A 276 -1.83 -19.17 -0.80
N GLY A 277 -1.78 -20.33 -1.43
CA GLY A 277 -0.73 -21.33 -1.23
C GLY A 277 -1.04 -22.34 -0.15
N THR A 278 0.00 -22.93 0.44
CA THR A 278 -0.10 -23.98 1.44
C THR A 278 0.63 -23.56 2.71
N GLU A 279 -0.08 -23.62 3.85
CA GLU A 279 0.48 -23.27 5.16
C GLU A 279 1.80 -24.03 5.45
N TYR A 280 2.74 -23.34 6.07
CA TYR A 280 4.01 -23.86 6.57
C TYR A 280 4.95 -24.44 5.50
N THR A 281 4.73 -24.12 4.23
CA THR A 281 5.53 -24.56 3.10
C THR A 281 6.36 -23.41 2.55
N THR A 282 7.69 -23.51 2.59
CA THR A 282 8.62 -22.45 2.15
C THR A 282 8.82 -22.39 0.63
N THR A 283 8.32 -23.38 -0.10
CA THR A 283 8.37 -23.43 -1.56
C THR A 283 6.97 -23.12 -2.10
N PRO A 284 6.83 -22.23 -3.06
CA PRO A 284 5.54 -21.98 -3.71
C PRO A 284 4.95 -23.26 -4.30
N SER A 285 3.65 -23.41 -4.23
CA SER A 285 2.94 -24.47 -4.92
C SER A 285 2.88 -24.17 -6.42
N THR A 286 2.70 -25.22 -7.25
CA THR A 286 2.51 -25.06 -8.69
C THR A 286 1.38 -24.08 -9.03
N TYR A 287 0.30 -24.06 -8.23
CA TYR A 287 -0.81 -23.14 -8.46
C TYR A 287 -0.45 -21.69 -8.16
N GLN A 288 0.40 -21.42 -7.14
CA GLN A 288 0.91 -20.07 -6.91
C GLN A 288 1.73 -19.59 -8.11
N GLU A 289 2.62 -20.44 -8.64
CA GLU A 289 3.43 -20.12 -9.82
C GLU A 289 2.57 -19.87 -11.07
N GLU A 290 1.59 -20.75 -11.33
CA GLU A 290 0.65 -20.62 -12.45
C GLU A 290 -0.24 -19.37 -12.33
N PHE A 291 -0.73 -19.07 -11.13
CA PHE A 291 -1.56 -17.88 -10.89
C PHE A 291 -0.75 -16.59 -11.00
N ALA A 292 0.49 -16.59 -10.46
CA ALA A 292 1.40 -15.45 -10.61
C ALA A 292 1.64 -15.13 -12.09
N LEU A 293 1.89 -16.15 -12.91
CA LEU A 293 2.07 -15.98 -14.36
C LEU A 293 0.80 -15.43 -15.03
N GLN A 294 -0.38 -15.99 -14.73
CA GLN A 294 -1.64 -15.50 -15.30
C GLN A 294 -1.93 -14.05 -14.91
N MET A 295 -1.71 -13.67 -13.65
CA MET A 295 -1.88 -12.29 -13.18
C MET A 295 -0.85 -11.34 -13.82
N ALA A 296 0.41 -11.77 -13.94
CA ALA A 296 1.43 -11.01 -14.64
C ALA A 296 1.06 -10.79 -16.11
N GLU A 297 0.64 -11.83 -16.84
CA GLU A 297 0.21 -11.73 -18.24
C GLU A 297 -1.02 -10.81 -18.42
N ALA A 298 -1.91 -10.75 -17.43
CA ALA A 298 -3.05 -9.84 -17.44
C ALA A 298 -2.68 -8.37 -17.24
N GLY A 299 -1.50 -8.07 -16.64
CA GLY A 299 -1.00 -6.71 -16.44
C GLY A 299 -0.44 -6.39 -15.06
N ALA A 300 -0.52 -7.30 -14.07
CA ALA A 300 -0.01 -7.03 -12.73
C ALA A 300 1.48 -6.64 -12.73
N ASP A 301 1.86 -5.54 -12.06
CA ASP A 301 3.26 -5.08 -11.99
C ASP A 301 3.95 -5.60 -10.73
N LEU A 302 3.21 -5.69 -9.62
CA LEU A 302 3.70 -6.18 -8.33
C LEU A 302 2.68 -7.12 -7.72
N ILE A 303 3.14 -8.32 -7.30
CA ILE A 303 2.35 -9.35 -6.63
C ILE A 303 2.97 -9.61 -5.27
N ILE A 304 2.20 -9.45 -4.18
CA ILE A 304 2.67 -9.71 -2.81
C ILE A 304 1.72 -10.69 -2.13
N GLY A 305 2.17 -11.92 -1.97
CA GLY A 305 1.40 -13.02 -1.40
C GLY A 305 1.48 -13.11 0.13
N THR A 306 0.42 -13.68 0.71
CA THR A 306 0.24 -13.97 2.13
C THR A 306 -0.42 -15.34 2.32
N HIS A 307 -0.67 -15.83 3.54
CA HIS A 307 -1.26 -17.11 3.93
C HIS A 307 -0.29 -18.25 4.28
N PRO A 308 0.86 -18.50 3.61
CA PRO A 308 1.70 -19.64 4.00
C PRO A 308 2.25 -19.57 5.43
N HIS A 309 2.15 -18.43 6.11
CA HIS A 309 2.68 -18.18 7.47
C HIS A 309 4.19 -18.40 7.60
N VAL A 310 4.87 -18.52 6.50
CA VAL A 310 6.32 -18.61 6.35
C VAL A 310 6.76 -17.85 5.11
N VAL A 311 7.95 -17.30 5.14
CA VAL A 311 8.50 -16.56 3.99
C VAL A 311 8.76 -17.52 2.83
N GLN A 312 8.36 -17.12 1.65
CA GLN A 312 8.62 -17.81 0.38
C GLN A 312 9.49 -16.92 -0.54
N PRO A 313 10.03 -17.46 -1.66
CA PRO A 313 10.88 -16.72 -2.58
C PRO A 313 10.29 -15.42 -3.13
N VAL A 314 11.19 -14.55 -3.58
CA VAL A 314 10.88 -13.36 -4.38
C VAL A 314 11.47 -13.56 -5.77
N GLU A 315 10.66 -13.42 -6.81
CA GLU A 315 11.06 -13.71 -8.17
C GLU A 315 10.45 -12.73 -9.16
N TRP A 316 11.15 -12.50 -10.27
CA TRP A 316 10.58 -11.83 -11.42
C TRP A 316 9.83 -12.84 -12.29
N VAL A 317 8.54 -12.61 -12.51
CA VAL A 317 7.68 -13.41 -13.38
C VAL A 317 7.71 -12.79 -14.78
N GLU A 318 8.32 -13.51 -15.73
CA GLU A 318 8.46 -13.05 -17.11
C GLU A 318 7.15 -13.21 -17.87
N ARG A 319 6.74 -12.17 -18.62
CA ARG A 319 5.56 -12.17 -19.51
C ARG A 319 5.97 -12.50 -20.94
N GLU A 320 5.05 -13.05 -21.75
CA GLU A 320 5.30 -13.34 -23.17
C GLU A 320 5.72 -12.11 -23.98
N ASN A 321 5.25 -10.92 -23.62
CA ASN A 321 5.60 -9.66 -24.27
C ASN A 321 7.00 -9.13 -23.90
N GLY A 322 7.73 -9.84 -23.02
CA GLY A 322 9.07 -9.47 -22.51
C GLY A 322 9.03 -8.48 -21.34
N ASN A 323 7.85 -8.05 -20.86
CA ASN A 323 7.70 -7.36 -19.60
C ASN A 323 7.74 -8.38 -18.45
N ARG A 324 7.81 -7.90 -17.19
CA ARG A 324 7.85 -8.78 -16.01
C ARG A 324 7.13 -8.14 -14.84
N ALA A 325 6.59 -8.98 -13.97
CA ALA A 325 6.04 -8.59 -12.67
C ALA A 325 6.98 -9.05 -11.56
N LEU A 326 7.12 -8.27 -10.51
CA LEU A 326 7.81 -8.72 -9.30
C LEU A 326 6.82 -9.46 -8.40
N CYS A 327 7.17 -10.69 -8.00
CA CYS A 327 6.33 -11.53 -7.15
C CYS A 327 7.06 -11.88 -5.85
N PHE A 328 6.50 -11.46 -4.72
CA PHE A 328 6.80 -11.96 -3.39
C PHE A 328 5.78 -13.05 -3.10
N TYR A 329 6.15 -14.32 -3.14
CA TYR A 329 5.19 -15.42 -2.99
C TYR A 329 4.56 -15.48 -1.60
N SER A 330 5.30 -15.15 -0.55
CA SER A 330 4.76 -14.97 0.81
C SER A 330 5.70 -14.15 1.67
N LEU A 331 5.14 -13.22 2.44
CA LEU A 331 5.86 -12.47 3.46
C LEU A 331 5.91 -13.18 4.82
N GLY A 332 5.18 -14.29 4.98
CA GLY A 332 4.98 -14.94 6.27
C GLY A 332 4.03 -14.15 7.17
N ASN A 333 4.14 -14.37 8.48
CA ASN A 333 3.37 -13.58 9.44
C ASN A 333 3.99 -12.18 9.62
N TYR A 334 3.21 -11.23 10.11
CA TYR A 334 3.71 -10.04 10.78
C TYR A 334 3.68 -10.24 12.30
N VAL A 335 2.57 -10.77 12.82
CA VAL A 335 2.46 -11.15 14.22
C VAL A 335 1.64 -12.41 14.37
N SER A 336 2.13 -13.34 15.16
CA SER A 336 1.37 -14.53 15.54
C SER A 336 1.90 -15.15 16.82
N THR A 337 1.18 -16.14 17.37
CA THR A 337 1.69 -17.01 18.44
C THR A 337 1.72 -18.47 18.00
N GLN A 338 1.99 -18.71 16.73
CA GLN A 338 2.26 -20.05 16.20
C GLN A 338 3.52 -20.66 16.85
N GLN A 339 3.67 -21.98 16.76
CA GLN A 339 4.73 -22.69 17.50
C GLN A 339 5.91 -23.12 16.59
N GLY A 340 5.89 -22.76 15.32
CA GLY A 340 6.96 -23.05 14.37
C GLY A 340 8.01 -21.94 14.33
N ALA A 341 9.31 -22.28 14.37
CA ALA A 341 10.37 -21.27 14.27
C ALA A 341 10.30 -20.48 12.93
N LEU A 342 9.97 -21.16 11.85
CA LEU A 342 9.84 -20.51 10.54
C LEU A 342 8.64 -19.54 10.48
N SER A 343 7.59 -19.77 11.29
CA SER A 343 6.44 -18.88 11.37
C SER A 343 6.67 -17.66 12.26
N MET A 344 7.85 -17.55 12.88
CA MET A 344 8.32 -16.39 13.63
C MET A 344 9.38 -15.59 12.86
N LEU A 345 9.82 -16.12 11.71
CA LEU A 345 10.62 -15.39 10.74
C LEU A 345 9.69 -14.77 9.72
N GLU A 346 9.77 -13.49 9.57
CA GLU A 346 8.88 -12.64 8.82
C GLU A 346 9.65 -11.85 7.78
N ALA A 347 8.95 -11.34 6.78
CA ALA A 347 9.53 -10.46 5.79
C ALA A 347 8.64 -9.21 5.61
N MET A 348 9.23 -8.04 5.71
CA MET A 348 8.64 -6.81 5.19
C MET A 348 9.07 -6.67 3.73
N ALA A 349 8.14 -6.59 2.81
CA ALA A 349 8.44 -6.19 1.44
C ALA A 349 8.79 -4.71 1.43
N TRP A 350 9.89 -4.38 0.75
CA TRP A 350 10.39 -3.02 0.59
C TRP A 350 10.57 -2.75 -0.90
N VAL A 351 9.74 -1.89 -1.47
CA VAL A 351 9.71 -1.63 -2.90
C VAL A 351 9.86 -0.14 -3.16
N ARG A 352 10.72 0.22 -4.11
CA ARG A 352 10.88 1.58 -4.61
C ARG A 352 10.48 1.66 -6.07
N PHE A 353 9.60 2.59 -6.37
CA PHE A 353 9.23 2.95 -7.73
C PHE A 353 9.95 4.22 -8.13
N LEU A 354 10.53 4.24 -9.32
CA LEU A 354 11.04 5.44 -9.97
C LEU A 354 9.98 5.96 -10.94
N VAL A 355 9.62 7.21 -10.76
CA VAL A 355 8.72 7.92 -11.66
C VAL A 355 9.55 8.81 -12.57
N THR A 356 9.43 8.61 -13.87
CA THR A 356 10.09 9.37 -14.92
C THR A 356 9.06 9.93 -15.90
N GLU A 357 9.48 10.76 -16.84
CA GLU A 357 8.62 11.25 -17.92
C GLU A 357 8.03 10.09 -18.78
N ASP A 358 8.76 8.97 -18.89
CA ASP A 358 8.34 7.80 -19.66
C ASP A 358 7.38 6.86 -18.90
N GLY A 359 7.18 7.03 -17.59
CA GLY A 359 6.32 6.22 -16.75
C GLY A 359 6.92 5.79 -15.42
N VAL A 360 6.39 4.71 -14.85
CA VAL A 360 6.77 4.18 -13.53
C VAL A 360 7.47 2.84 -13.66
N ALA A 361 8.55 2.62 -12.91
CA ALA A 361 9.30 1.36 -12.90
C ALA A 361 9.77 1.00 -11.49
N ILE A 362 9.86 -0.30 -11.17
CA ILE A 362 10.44 -0.77 -9.91
C ILE A 362 11.97 -0.64 -9.98
N LEU A 363 12.58 0.02 -8.98
CA LEU A 363 14.03 0.12 -8.79
C LEU A 363 14.55 -1.15 -8.12
N GLU A 364 15.11 -2.09 -8.91
CA GLU A 364 15.57 -3.39 -8.41
C GLU A 364 16.61 -3.27 -7.30
N GLU A 365 17.56 -2.34 -7.44
CA GLU A 365 18.65 -2.15 -6.49
C GLU A 365 18.21 -1.56 -5.13
N LYS A 366 16.98 -1.04 -5.05
CA LYS A 366 16.38 -0.51 -3.83
C LYS A 366 15.17 -1.34 -3.35
N THR A 367 14.94 -2.48 -3.98
CA THR A 367 13.77 -3.33 -3.73
C THR A 367 14.20 -4.70 -3.20
N GLY A 368 13.48 -5.22 -2.21
CA GLY A 368 13.77 -6.52 -1.62
C GLY A 368 12.94 -6.81 -0.38
N VAL A 369 13.49 -7.59 0.53
CA VAL A 369 12.87 -7.93 1.80
C VAL A 369 13.74 -7.49 2.97
N LEU A 370 13.11 -7.03 4.03
CA LEU A 370 13.72 -6.81 5.34
C LEU A 370 13.26 -7.92 6.28
N PRO A 371 14.17 -8.83 6.69
CA PRO A 371 13.81 -9.94 7.58
C PRO A 371 13.50 -9.42 8.99
N MET A 372 12.45 -9.97 9.61
CA MET A 372 12.02 -9.63 10.96
C MET A 372 11.78 -10.89 11.80
N VAL A 373 11.61 -10.69 13.09
CA VAL A 373 11.29 -11.74 14.06
C VAL A 373 10.19 -11.26 14.99
N CYS A 374 9.06 -11.97 15.00
CA CYS A 374 8.03 -11.80 16.02
C CYS A 374 8.49 -12.53 17.30
N HIS A 375 8.81 -11.78 18.34
CA HIS A 375 9.25 -12.33 19.62
C HIS A 375 8.11 -12.38 20.64
N TYR A 376 7.85 -13.55 21.19
CA TYR A 376 6.96 -13.70 22.33
C TYR A 376 7.58 -14.52 23.47
N ASN A 377 7.17 -14.21 24.69
CA ASN A 377 7.64 -14.87 25.89
C ASN A 377 6.95 -16.21 26.13
N SER A 378 7.66 -17.14 26.82
CA SER A 378 7.06 -18.38 27.31
C SER A 378 6.23 -18.15 28.56
N GLY A 379 4.93 -18.43 28.47
CA GLY A 379 3.90 -18.57 29.48
C GLY A 379 3.55 -17.40 30.37
N PRO A 380 2.36 -16.80 30.39
CA PRO A 380 1.41 -16.88 29.32
C PRO A 380 1.97 -16.22 28.04
N THR A 381 1.69 -16.81 26.89
CA THR A 381 2.22 -16.30 25.61
C THR A 381 1.80 -14.85 25.43
N ARG A 382 2.78 -13.95 25.35
CA ARG A 382 2.61 -12.53 25.08
C ARG A 382 3.65 -12.08 24.09
N ILE A 383 3.25 -11.28 23.12
CA ILE A 383 4.19 -10.61 22.22
C ILE A 383 5.02 -9.65 23.08
N GLU A 384 6.33 -9.72 22.91
CA GLU A 384 7.25 -8.77 23.52
C GLU A 384 7.52 -7.62 22.56
N ASP A 385 7.90 -7.98 21.31
CA ASP A 385 8.16 -7.02 20.27
C ASP A 385 8.32 -7.72 18.90
N ILE A 386 8.41 -6.93 17.83
CA ILE A 386 8.78 -7.34 16.49
C ILE A 386 10.09 -6.65 16.12
N TYR A 387 11.14 -7.43 15.96
CA TYR A 387 12.49 -6.95 15.75
C TYR A 387 12.93 -7.13 14.30
N LEU A 388 13.75 -6.23 13.78
CA LEU A 388 14.56 -6.52 12.61
C LEU A 388 15.51 -7.69 12.94
N LEU A 389 15.68 -8.62 12.01
CA LEU A 389 16.54 -9.79 12.24
C LEU A 389 18.01 -9.40 12.53
N GLU A 390 18.50 -8.28 11.97
CA GLU A 390 19.85 -7.79 12.21
C GLU A 390 20.06 -7.32 13.66
N ASP A 391 19.00 -6.87 14.34
CA ASP A 391 19.03 -6.46 15.74
C ASP A 391 18.69 -7.60 16.71
N TYR A 392 18.31 -8.77 16.17
CA TYR A 392 17.86 -9.90 16.97
C TYR A 392 19.01 -10.79 17.43
N SER A 393 19.40 -10.64 18.71
CA SER A 393 20.54 -11.34 19.29
C SER A 393 20.24 -12.80 19.64
N GLN A 394 21.31 -13.63 19.77
CA GLN A 394 21.20 -15.00 20.29
C GLN A 394 20.58 -15.04 21.69
N GLU A 395 20.87 -14.04 22.55
CA GLU A 395 20.30 -13.95 23.89
C GLU A 395 18.77 -13.78 23.84
N MET A 396 18.27 -13.00 22.89
CA MET A 396 16.82 -12.85 22.65
C MET A 396 16.22 -14.17 22.14
N ALA A 397 16.87 -14.80 21.17
CA ALA A 397 16.43 -16.10 20.63
C ALA A 397 16.34 -17.18 21.71
N ASP A 398 17.29 -17.23 22.65
CA ASP A 398 17.28 -18.18 23.77
C ASP A 398 16.12 -17.97 24.75
N LYS A 399 15.54 -16.77 24.77
CA LYS A 399 14.37 -16.40 25.59
C LYS A 399 13.04 -16.55 24.87
N HIS A 400 13.06 -16.78 23.56
CA HIS A 400 11.85 -16.88 22.76
C HIS A 400 10.93 -18.02 23.25
N GLY A 401 9.63 -17.76 23.31
CA GLY A 401 8.65 -18.71 23.79
C GLY A 401 8.37 -19.90 22.88
N ILE A 402 8.99 -20.00 21.71
CA ILE A 402 8.85 -21.16 20.84
C ILE A 402 9.32 -22.40 21.60
N ARG A 403 8.46 -23.40 21.67
CA ARG A 403 8.87 -24.71 22.13
C ARG A 403 9.64 -25.38 21.00
N ASN A 404 10.93 -25.60 21.21
CA ASN A 404 11.71 -26.48 20.33
C ASN A 404 11.06 -27.86 20.34
N ASN A 405 10.16 -28.09 19.40
CA ASN A 405 9.82 -29.45 18.99
C ASN A 405 10.96 -29.90 18.08
N ALA A 406 12.06 -30.30 18.71
CA ALA A 406 13.15 -31.01 18.03
C ALA A 406 12.67 -32.41 17.65
#